data_50efe0f481208a4f6715814ddc702b7e
#
_entry.id   50efe0f481208a4f6715814ddc702b7e
#
_cell.length_a   1.000
_cell.length_b   1.000
_cell.length_c   1.000
_cell.angle_alpha   90.00
_cell.angle_beta   90.00
_cell.angle_gamma   90.00
#
_symmetry.space_group_name_H-M   'P 1'
#
loop_
_entity.id
_entity.type
_entity.pdbx_description
1 polymer ?
#
loop_
_entity_poly.entity_id
_entity_poly.type
_entity_poly.pdbx_seq_one_letter_code
_entity_poly.pdbx_strand_id
1 'polypeptide(L)'
;MDIRVFEDAAVAHYMLPYTGGEPRERYAALALNLQGGGGFEIWQYTQRTPQPPKQEIQLGDLGIFCAKIRTRNIQKTYQYFKSEGLDLIGELMIDPRGIWHFYLRDPNGNIFDVIEQEAPWFKNEKKHTGATYGVTIGCTDLTKSISFYQDILGYDQVLYEGEDVYDDLQGLPLKEGKYKRAILTHSQARAGAFSELFGPSEIELFESQHAEKTKIFQDRFWGDLGFIHLCFDVNGMDALRKQCEAKGCAFTVDSSAAQEGASFDMGEAAGFFSYIEDPDGALIEFVETHKVPIVKKLGWNLNLKARTASKPLPKWMLKAFAFNRVKD
;
A
#
# COMPACT_ATOMS: atom_id res chain seq x y z
N MET A 1 2.53 -12.93 3.79
CA MET A 1 1.12 -12.88 3.32
C MET A 1 0.74 -14.26 2.85
N ASP A 2 -0.25 -14.89 3.48
CA ASP A 2 -0.58 -16.28 3.20
C ASP A 2 -2.09 -16.54 3.03
N ILE A 3 -2.89 -15.49 3.12
CA ILE A 3 -4.34 -15.54 2.88
C ILE A 3 -4.60 -14.95 1.49
N ARG A 4 -4.92 -15.79 0.51
CA ARG A 4 -5.28 -15.37 -0.83
C ARG A 4 -6.77 -15.02 -0.90
N VAL A 5 -7.07 -13.71 -0.96
CA VAL A 5 -8.45 -13.21 -1.01
C VAL A 5 -9.07 -13.46 -2.37
N PHE A 6 -8.38 -13.05 -3.43
CA PHE A 6 -8.75 -13.35 -4.81
C PHE A 6 -7.50 -13.55 -5.68
N GLU A 7 -7.71 -14.16 -6.82
CA GLU A 7 -6.78 -14.18 -7.95
C GLU A 7 -7.59 -14.11 -9.23
N ASP A 8 -7.06 -13.39 -10.20
CA ASP A 8 -7.78 -13.16 -11.45
C ASP A 8 -6.84 -12.91 -12.63
N ALA A 9 -7.16 -13.52 -13.77
CA ALA A 9 -6.55 -13.24 -15.06
C ALA A 9 -7.51 -12.40 -15.89
N ALA A 10 -7.12 -11.20 -16.25
CA ALA A 10 -7.97 -10.27 -16.98
C ALA A 10 -7.17 -9.33 -17.87
N VAL A 11 -7.89 -8.53 -18.64
CA VAL A 11 -7.32 -7.43 -19.44
C VAL A 11 -7.60 -6.11 -18.74
N ALA A 12 -6.58 -5.29 -18.56
CA ALA A 12 -6.64 -4.00 -17.87
C ALA A 12 -7.17 -2.89 -18.79
N HIS A 13 -8.43 -2.96 -19.19
CA HIS A 13 -9.04 -2.03 -20.14
C HIS A 13 -9.14 -0.58 -19.65
N TYR A 14 -9.20 -0.36 -18.33
CA TYR A 14 -9.33 0.98 -17.75
C TYR A 14 -7.98 1.66 -17.49
N MET A 15 -6.88 0.90 -17.49
CA MET A 15 -5.56 1.40 -17.11
C MET A 15 -4.78 2.03 -18.28
N LEU A 16 -5.45 2.38 -19.36
CA LEU A 16 -4.82 2.95 -20.57
C LEU A 16 -3.88 4.12 -20.31
N PRO A 17 -4.18 5.07 -19.39
CA PRO A 17 -3.25 6.16 -19.09
C PRO A 17 -1.88 5.69 -18.58
N TYR A 18 -1.83 4.48 -17.99
CA TYR A 18 -0.65 3.96 -17.32
C TYR A 18 -0.06 2.71 -17.99
N THR A 19 -0.66 2.24 -19.10
CA THR A 19 -0.21 1.05 -19.84
C THR A 19 0.29 1.35 -21.25
N GLY A 20 0.60 2.63 -21.51
CA GLY A 20 1.05 3.10 -22.83
C GLY A 20 -0.08 3.21 -23.86
N GLY A 21 -1.32 3.45 -23.43
CA GLY A 21 -2.49 3.61 -24.29
C GLY A 21 -3.09 2.30 -24.82
N GLU A 22 -2.59 1.14 -24.37
CA GLU A 22 -3.06 -0.17 -24.84
C GLU A 22 -3.58 -1.03 -23.67
N PRO A 23 -4.67 -1.78 -23.86
CA PRO A 23 -5.10 -2.79 -22.90
C PRO A 23 -4.01 -3.88 -22.75
N ARG A 24 -3.74 -4.29 -21.52
CA ARG A 24 -2.71 -5.28 -21.22
C ARG A 24 -3.30 -6.46 -20.47
N GLU A 25 -2.96 -7.67 -20.90
CA GLU A 25 -3.29 -8.89 -20.16
C GLU A 25 -2.46 -9.00 -18.89
N ARG A 26 -3.11 -9.39 -17.82
CA ARG A 26 -2.48 -9.48 -16.51
C ARG A 26 -3.03 -10.66 -15.70
N TYR A 27 -2.25 -11.07 -14.70
CA TYR A 27 -2.69 -11.88 -13.59
C TYR A 27 -2.47 -11.10 -12.30
N ALA A 28 -3.47 -11.07 -11.42
CA ALA A 28 -3.37 -10.41 -10.12
C ALA A 28 -3.79 -11.34 -9.00
N ALA A 29 -3.18 -11.17 -7.82
CA ALA A 29 -3.55 -11.90 -6.61
C ALA A 29 -3.46 -10.95 -5.41
N LEU A 30 -4.55 -10.83 -4.63
CA LEU A 30 -4.54 -10.10 -3.37
C LEU A 30 -4.28 -11.05 -2.20
N ALA A 31 -3.23 -10.78 -1.46
CA ALA A 31 -2.81 -11.54 -0.29
C ALA A 31 -2.87 -10.70 0.98
N LEU A 32 -3.47 -11.28 2.04
CA LEU A 32 -3.58 -10.69 3.38
C LEU A 32 -2.80 -11.51 4.42
N ASN A 33 -2.71 -10.93 5.64
CA ASN A 33 -2.15 -11.56 6.81
C ASN A 33 -3.10 -11.36 8.00
N LEU A 34 -3.55 -12.45 8.63
CA LEU A 34 -4.48 -12.36 9.76
C LEU A 34 -3.86 -11.83 11.06
N GLN A 35 -2.57 -11.59 11.13
CA GLN A 35 -2.03 -10.80 12.24
C GLN A 35 -2.50 -9.34 12.17
N GLY A 36 -2.88 -8.89 10.97
CA GLY A 36 -3.49 -7.60 10.71
C GLY A 36 -2.54 -6.62 10.03
N GLY A 37 -3.12 -5.62 9.40
CA GLY A 37 -2.52 -4.65 8.50
C GLY A 37 -3.14 -4.76 7.10
N GLY A 38 -2.69 -3.95 6.16
CA GLY A 38 -3.09 -4.01 4.77
C GLY A 38 -2.64 -5.29 4.07
N GLY A 39 -2.91 -5.42 2.78
CA GLY A 39 -2.48 -6.53 1.95
C GLY A 39 -1.43 -6.12 0.93
N PHE A 40 -1.00 -7.10 0.14
CA PHE A 40 -0.32 -6.86 -1.12
C PHE A 40 -1.15 -7.41 -2.25
N GLU A 41 -1.43 -6.58 -3.25
CA GLU A 41 -1.84 -7.05 -4.55
C GLU A 41 -0.57 -7.28 -5.38
N ILE A 42 -0.36 -8.53 -5.76
CA ILE A 42 0.75 -8.93 -6.62
C ILE A 42 0.21 -8.98 -8.05
N TRP A 43 0.83 -8.23 -8.94
CA TRP A 43 0.38 -7.98 -10.27
C TRP A 43 1.45 -8.35 -11.29
N GLN A 44 1.08 -9.07 -12.32
CA GLN A 44 2.02 -9.54 -13.34
C GLN A 44 1.39 -9.43 -14.73
N TYR A 45 2.13 -8.84 -15.68
CA TYR A 45 1.78 -8.96 -17.09
C TYR A 45 1.93 -10.41 -17.57
N THR A 46 0.99 -10.85 -18.42
CA THR A 46 1.04 -12.16 -19.07
C THR A 46 1.46 -12.09 -20.56
N GLN A 47 1.40 -10.91 -21.17
CA GLN A 47 1.76 -10.67 -22.56
C GLN A 47 3.13 -10.02 -22.76
N ARG A 48 3.72 -9.46 -21.71
CA ARG A 48 5.04 -8.81 -21.79
C ARG A 48 5.85 -9.07 -20.53
N THR A 49 7.17 -9.03 -20.68
CA THR A 49 8.07 -9.10 -19.53
C THR A 49 8.04 -7.76 -18.78
N PRO A 50 7.70 -7.75 -17.47
CA PRO A 50 7.79 -6.56 -16.64
C PRO A 50 9.22 -6.00 -16.65
N GLN A 51 9.34 -4.68 -16.69
CA GLN A 51 10.63 -4.01 -16.77
C GLN A 51 11.08 -3.55 -15.39
N PRO A 52 12.35 -3.75 -15.01
CA PRO A 52 12.93 -3.16 -13.81
C PRO A 52 13.17 -1.65 -14.01
N PRO A 53 13.44 -0.90 -12.93
CA PRO A 53 13.96 0.46 -13.03
C PRO A 53 15.24 0.50 -13.87
N LYS A 54 15.40 1.54 -14.68
CA LYS A 54 16.61 1.74 -15.50
C LYS A 54 17.84 2.10 -14.66
N GLN A 55 17.64 2.65 -13.50
CA GLN A 55 18.66 3.03 -12.52
C GLN A 55 18.21 2.61 -11.12
N GLU A 56 19.14 2.54 -10.19
CA GLU A 56 18.82 2.26 -8.79
C GLU A 56 17.92 3.37 -8.23
N ILE A 57 16.79 2.96 -7.67
CA ILE A 57 15.85 3.86 -7.01
C ILE A 57 16.48 4.36 -5.72
N GLN A 58 16.53 5.67 -5.53
CA GLN A 58 17.08 6.31 -4.36
C GLN A 58 16.00 6.92 -3.47
N LEU A 59 16.27 6.99 -2.17
CA LEU A 59 15.38 7.69 -1.24
C LEU A 59 15.16 9.14 -1.70
N GLY A 60 13.91 9.57 -1.74
CA GLY A 60 13.51 10.88 -2.25
C GLY A 60 13.25 10.92 -3.76
N ASP A 61 13.44 9.83 -4.50
CA ASP A 61 12.87 9.69 -5.84
C ASP A 61 11.34 9.65 -5.75
N LEU A 62 10.66 10.22 -6.76
CA LEU A 62 9.22 10.50 -6.72
C LEU A 62 8.39 9.23 -6.92
N GLY A 63 7.58 8.90 -5.94
CA GLY A 63 6.77 7.70 -5.87
C GLY A 63 7.05 6.86 -4.63
N ILE A 64 6.57 5.62 -4.60
CA ILE A 64 6.69 4.73 -3.45
C ILE A 64 8.08 4.11 -3.43
N PHE A 65 8.88 4.50 -2.45
CA PHE A 65 10.24 4.01 -2.26
C PHE A 65 10.26 2.64 -1.55
N CYS A 66 9.53 2.49 -0.44
CA CYS A 66 9.42 1.23 0.26
C CYS A 66 8.04 1.01 0.88
N ALA A 67 7.72 -0.26 1.15
CA ALA A 67 6.55 -0.65 1.92
C ALA A 67 6.93 -0.97 3.37
N LYS A 68 6.13 -0.50 4.33
CA LYS A 68 6.33 -0.75 5.74
C LYS A 68 5.55 -1.98 6.20
N ILE A 69 6.22 -2.89 6.89
CA ILE A 69 5.65 -4.11 7.47
C ILE A 69 5.84 -4.07 8.98
N ARG A 70 4.80 -4.36 9.73
CA ARG A 70 4.87 -4.32 11.19
C ARG A 70 5.33 -5.63 11.83
N THR A 71 6.01 -5.51 12.95
CA THR A 71 6.33 -6.63 13.85
C THR A 71 6.01 -6.28 15.29
N ARG A 72 5.84 -7.31 16.15
CA ARG A 72 5.60 -7.15 17.60
C ARG A 72 6.90 -7.18 18.41
N ASN A 73 7.95 -7.72 17.85
CA ASN A 73 9.24 -7.87 18.51
C ASN A 73 10.33 -7.77 17.45
N ILE A 74 10.86 -6.60 17.35
CA ILE A 74 11.80 -6.26 16.28
C ILE A 74 13.11 -7.04 16.39
N GLN A 75 13.67 -7.18 17.61
CA GLN A 75 14.92 -7.89 17.81
C GLN A 75 14.80 -9.35 17.40
N LYS A 76 13.70 -10.02 17.82
CA LYS A 76 13.45 -11.41 17.46
C LYS A 76 13.24 -11.57 15.95
N THR A 77 12.54 -10.64 15.33
CA THR A 77 12.28 -10.65 13.87
C THR A 77 13.58 -10.42 13.10
N TYR A 78 14.38 -9.44 13.51
CA TYR A 78 15.68 -9.14 12.90
C TYR A 78 16.62 -10.36 12.98
N GLN A 79 16.76 -10.97 14.16
CA GLN A 79 17.62 -12.16 14.34
C GLN A 79 17.14 -13.35 13.50
N TYR A 80 15.83 -13.57 13.43
CA TYR A 80 15.26 -14.61 12.59
C TYR A 80 15.57 -14.36 11.10
N PHE A 81 15.33 -13.15 10.58
CA PHE A 81 15.61 -12.83 9.19
C PHE A 81 17.11 -12.94 8.86
N LYS A 82 17.97 -12.55 9.80
CA LYS A 82 19.42 -12.72 9.67
C LYS A 82 19.82 -14.19 9.61
N SER A 83 19.19 -15.05 10.44
CA SER A 83 19.45 -16.50 10.44
C SER A 83 18.94 -17.21 9.18
N GLU A 84 17.89 -16.71 8.56
CA GLU A 84 17.36 -17.20 7.28
C GLU A 84 18.17 -16.69 6.06
N GLY A 85 19.16 -15.81 6.28
CA GLY A 85 20.00 -15.28 5.21
C GLY A 85 19.28 -14.27 4.28
N LEU A 86 18.26 -13.56 4.80
CA LEU A 86 17.59 -12.52 4.01
C LEU A 86 18.54 -11.32 3.81
N ASP A 87 18.35 -10.60 2.70
CA ASP A 87 19.14 -9.42 2.36
C ASP A 87 18.73 -8.23 3.23
N LEU A 88 19.34 -8.13 4.41
CA LEU A 88 19.14 -7.03 5.35
C LEU A 88 20.00 -5.83 4.93
N ILE A 89 19.39 -4.65 4.91
CA ILE A 89 20.04 -3.38 4.58
C ILE A 89 20.35 -2.64 5.88
N GLY A 90 21.64 -2.42 6.17
CA GLY A 90 22.07 -1.78 7.41
C GLY A 90 21.84 -2.67 8.65
N GLU A 91 21.71 -2.02 9.78
CA GLU A 91 21.51 -2.67 11.09
C GLU A 91 20.13 -2.33 11.66
N LEU A 92 19.82 -2.84 12.83
CA LEU A 92 18.65 -2.46 13.59
C LEU A 92 18.80 -1.04 14.13
N MET A 93 17.91 -0.14 13.76
CA MET A 93 17.99 1.30 14.03
C MET A 93 16.75 1.81 14.75
N ILE A 94 16.80 3.07 15.18
CA ILE A 94 15.69 3.78 15.81
C ILE A 94 15.33 5.00 14.94
N ASP A 95 14.07 5.09 14.54
CA ASP A 95 13.57 6.24 13.80
C ASP A 95 13.48 7.51 14.68
N PRO A 96 13.24 8.70 14.11
CA PRO A 96 13.19 9.93 14.88
C PRO A 96 12.11 10.00 15.98
N ARG A 97 11.16 9.07 15.99
CA ARG A 97 10.13 8.93 17.03
C ARG A 97 10.56 8.01 18.18
N GLY A 98 11.72 7.37 18.06
CA GLY A 98 12.18 6.37 19.03
C GLY A 98 11.66 4.94 18.74
N ILE A 99 11.16 4.67 17.55
CA ILE A 99 10.61 3.37 17.16
C ILE A 99 11.71 2.54 16.48
N TRP A 100 11.88 1.30 16.93
CA TRP A 100 12.86 0.37 16.34
C TRP A 100 12.38 -0.13 14.98
N HIS A 101 13.29 -0.18 14.00
CA HIS A 101 13.04 -0.69 12.67
C HIS A 101 14.32 -1.18 11.99
N PHE A 102 14.19 -1.86 10.87
CA PHE A 102 15.28 -2.24 9.97
C PHE A 102 14.77 -2.42 8.55
N TYR A 103 15.66 -2.31 7.59
CA TYR A 103 15.33 -2.50 6.17
C TYR A 103 15.77 -3.85 5.65
N LEU A 104 15.07 -4.36 4.64
CA LEU A 104 15.47 -5.54 3.86
C LEU A 104 15.07 -5.36 2.40
N ARG A 105 15.75 -6.10 1.53
CA ARG A 105 15.47 -6.13 0.11
C ARG A 105 14.92 -7.51 -0.28
N ASP A 106 13.89 -7.53 -1.12
CA ASP A 106 13.38 -8.76 -1.72
C ASP A 106 14.20 -9.17 -2.96
N PRO A 107 14.02 -10.39 -3.51
CA PRO A 107 14.74 -10.83 -4.70
C PRO A 107 14.48 -10.01 -5.97
N ASN A 108 13.44 -9.18 -6.00
CA ASN A 108 13.11 -8.28 -7.11
C ASN A 108 13.70 -6.87 -6.93
N GLY A 109 14.40 -6.63 -5.82
CA GLY A 109 15.01 -5.33 -5.50
C GLY A 109 14.10 -4.38 -4.74
N ASN A 110 12.88 -4.80 -4.35
CA ASN A 110 11.99 -3.95 -3.56
C ASN A 110 12.48 -3.85 -2.11
N ILE A 111 12.44 -2.64 -1.56
CA ILE A 111 12.84 -2.38 -0.17
C ILE A 111 11.61 -2.43 0.73
N PHE A 112 11.77 -3.08 1.87
CA PHE A 112 10.78 -3.11 2.94
C PHE A 112 11.38 -2.55 4.22
N ASP A 113 10.59 -1.75 4.95
CA ASP A 113 10.88 -1.28 6.29
C ASP A 113 10.09 -2.14 7.28
N VAL A 114 10.77 -2.89 8.14
CA VAL A 114 10.14 -3.67 9.21
C VAL A 114 10.16 -2.85 10.48
N ILE A 115 8.98 -2.41 10.91
CA ILE A 115 8.83 -1.48 12.03
C ILE A 115 8.16 -2.16 13.24
N GLU A 116 8.66 -1.86 14.44
CA GLU A 116 8.03 -2.33 15.68
C GLU A 116 6.71 -1.59 15.93
N GLN A 117 5.63 -2.34 16.12
CA GLN A 117 4.32 -1.76 16.33
C GLN A 117 3.53 -2.55 17.37
N GLU A 118 3.18 -1.89 18.49
CA GLU A 118 2.55 -2.57 19.62
C GLU A 118 1.08 -2.92 19.37
N ALA A 119 0.28 -2.01 18.83
CA ALA A 119 -1.17 -2.22 18.70
C ALA A 119 -1.81 -1.30 17.65
N PRO A 120 -3.05 -1.58 17.25
CA PRO A 120 -3.81 -2.82 17.45
C PRO A 120 -3.41 -3.93 16.48
N TRP A 121 -3.51 -5.18 16.94
CA TRP A 121 -3.30 -6.37 16.14
C TRP A 121 -4.60 -7.18 16.04
N PHE A 122 -4.93 -7.71 14.86
CA PHE A 122 -6.17 -8.45 14.68
C PHE A 122 -6.12 -9.84 15.34
N LYS A 123 -5.04 -10.58 15.09
CA LYS A 123 -4.83 -11.93 15.64
C LYS A 123 -3.36 -12.15 15.98
N ASN A 124 -3.07 -12.98 16.95
CA ASN A 124 -1.71 -13.46 17.19
C ASN A 124 -1.55 -14.85 16.61
N GLU A 125 -0.91 -14.96 15.46
CA GLU A 125 -0.58 -16.23 14.81
C GLU A 125 0.85 -16.70 15.10
N LYS A 126 1.55 -16.00 16.01
CA LYS A 126 2.94 -16.27 16.40
C LYS A 126 3.94 -16.18 15.22
N LYS A 127 3.59 -15.47 14.15
CA LYS A 127 4.49 -15.16 13.04
C LYS A 127 5.34 -13.95 13.38
N HIS A 128 6.51 -13.84 12.75
CA HIS A 128 7.46 -12.75 12.99
C HIS A 128 6.90 -11.40 12.55
N THR A 129 6.19 -11.35 11.42
CA THR A 129 5.61 -10.11 10.90
C THR A 129 4.09 -10.16 10.81
N GLY A 130 3.49 -8.97 10.89
CA GLY A 130 2.13 -8.73 10.44
C GLY A 130 2.07 -8.44 8.94
N ALA A 131 1.12 -7.60 8.57
CA ALA A 131 0.90 -7.15 7.21
C ALA A 131 1.44 -5.72 7.01
N THR A 132 1.10 -5.13 5.87
CA THR A 132 1.49 -3.77 5.51
C THR A 132 0.95 -2.77 6.52
N TYR A 133 1.82 -1.88 6.96
CA TYR A 133 1.49 -0.83 7.92
C TYR A 133 1.53 0.58 7.30
N GLY A 134 2.26 0.75 6.22
CA GLY A 134 2.41 2.03 5.56
C GLY A 134 3.39 1.97 4.40
N VAL A 135 3.80 3.13 3.97
CA VAL A 135 4.77 3.32 2.88
C VAL A 135 5.64 4.53 3.13
N THR A 136 6.81 4.56 2.47
CA THR A 136 7.68 5.73 2.32
C THR A 136 7.59 6.23 0.88
N ILE A 137 7.35 7.54 0.72
CA ILE A 137 7.12 8.20 -0.57
C ILE A 137 8.08 9.39 -0.70
N GLY A 138 8.75 9.48 -1.83
CA GLY A 138 9.54 10.65 -2.20
C GLY A 138 8.66 11.75 -2.81
N CYS A 139 8.92 13.01 -2.45
CA CYS A 139 8.16 14.17 -2.94
C CYS A 139 9.07 15.35 -3.31
N THR A 140 8.52 16.28 -4.10
CA THR A 140 9.22 17.52 -4.47
C THR A 140 9.06 18.62 -3.43
N ASP A 141 7.93 18.66 -2.73
CA ASP A 141 7.55 19.68 -1.74
C ASP A 141 6.82 18.98 -0.58
N LEU A 142 7.51 18.89 0.57
CA LEU A 142 7.00 18.17 1.74
C LEU A 142 5.69 18.80 2.26
N THR A 143 5.62 20.13 2.32
CA THR A 143 4.43 20.84 2.83
C THR A 143 3.21 20.61 1.96
N LYS A 144 3.40 20.65 0.64
CA LYS A 144 2.33 20.39 -0.32
C LYS A 144 1.84 18.93 -0.24
N SER A 145 2.77 18.00 -0.10
CA SER A 145 2.44 16.57 0.04
C SER A 145 1.72 16.29 1.36
N ILE A 146 2.17 16.86 2.49
CA ILE A 146 1.47 16.75 3.77
C ILE A 146 0.02 17.23 3.61
N SER A 147 -0.19 18.43 3.04
CA SER A 147 -1.54 18.96 2.84
C SER A 147 -2.42 18.05 1.97
N PHE A 148 -1.85 17.47 0.92
CA PHE A 148 -2.56 16.53 0.06
C PHE A 148 -3.02 15.28 0.81
N TYR A 149 -2.11 14.60 1.54
CA TYR A 149 -2.43 13.38 2.29
C TYR A 149 -3.41 13.65 3.45
N GLN A 150 -3.35 14.82 4.06
CA GLN A 150 -4.33 15.27 5.06
C GLN A 150 -5.71 15.48 4.42
N ASP A 151 -5.77 16.25 3.35
CA ASP A 151 -7.01 16.72 2.73
C ASP A 151 -7.79 15.63 1.97
N ILE A 152 -7.07 14.72 1.33
CA ILE A 152 -7.68 13.68 0.48
C ILE A 152 -7.87 12.37 1.25
N LEU A 153 -6.84 11.94 1.98
CA LEU A 153 -6.82 10.63 2.63
C LEU A 153 -7.07 10.69 4.15
N GLY A 154 -7.11 11.90 4.73
CA GLY A 154 -7.39 12.12 6.15
C GLY A 154 -6.25 11.71 7.08
N TYR A 155 -4.99 11.72 6.63
CA TYR A 155 -3.80 11.53 7.48
C TYR A 155 -3.50 12.81 8.25
N ASP A 156 -4.41 13.18 9.15
CA ASP A 156 -4.52 14.48 9.81
C ASP A 156 -3.58 14.67 11.00
N GLN A 157 -2.89 13.62 11.44
CA GLN A 157 -1.95 13.68 12.55
C GLN A 157 -0.51 13.57 12.05
N VAL A 158 0.29 14.61 12.26
CA VAL A 158 1.74 14.61 12.05
C VAL A 158 2.42 14.02 13.28
N LEU A 159 3.04 12.85 13.15
CA LEU A 159 3.79 12.18 14.22
C LEU A 159 5.23 12.69 14.32
N TYR A 160 5.78 13.11 13.21
CA TYR A 160 7.13 13.68 13.11
C TYR A 160 7.21 14.59 11.89
N GLU A 161 7.94 15.70 12.01
CA GLU A 161 8.37 16.54 10.92
C GLU A 161 9.73 17.14 11.26
N GLY A 162 10.68 17.07 10.34
CA GLY A 162 12.04 17.62 10.55
C GLY A 162 12.90 17.60 9.30
N GLU A 163 14.10 18.22 9.42
CA GLU A 163 15.10 18.25 8.39
C GLU A 163 16.47 17.94 8.98
N ASP A 164 17.06 16.81 8.58
CA ASP A 164 18.35 16.38 9.09
C ASP A 164 19.08 15.40 8.13
N VAL A 165 20.28 14.98 8.52
CA VAL A 165 20.94 13.76 8.06
C VAL A 165 20.56 12.65 9.05
N TYR A 166 19.76 11.68 8.61
CA TYR A 166 19.16 10.68 9.48
C TYR A 166 20.02 9.41 9.55
N ASP A 167 20.49 9.05 10.74
CA ASP A 167 21.30 7.85 10.97
C ASP A 167 20.56 6.56 10.68
N ASP A 168 19.23 6.53 10.88
CA ASP A 168 18.38 5.37 10.65
C ASP A 168 18.20 4.99 9.18
N LEU A 169 18.70 5.81 8.26
CA LEU A 169 18.67 5.57 6.82
C LEU A 169 19.96 4.91 6.28
N GLN A 170 20.91 4.58 7.16
CA GLN A 170 22.18 3.98 6.77
C GLN A 170 22.00 2.67 5.98
N GLY A 171 22.72 2.57 4.86
CA GLY A 171 22.70 1.42 3.96
C GLY A 171 21.62 1.48 2.89
N LEU A 172 20.65 2.39 3.00
CA LEU A 172 19.71 2.63 1.91
C LEU A 172 20.41 3.30 0.71
N PRO A 173 19.94 3.08 -0.51
CA PRO A 173 20.33 3.86 -1.66
C PRO A 173 19.80 5.29 -1.50
N LEU A 174 20.68 6.21 -1.15
CA LEU A 174 20.34 7.61 -0.91
C LEU A 174 21.47 8.53 -1.42
N LYS A 175 21.14 9.78 -1.74
CA LYS A 175 22.10 10.84 -2.02
C LYS A 175 22.57 11.43 -0.70
N GLU A 176 23.86 11.82 -0.65
CA GLU A 176 24.39 12.51 0.53
C GLU A 176 23.67 13.84 0.76
N GLY A 177 23.45 14.18 2.02
CA GLY A 177 22.85 15.44 2.41
C GLY A 177 21.68 15.31 3.36
N LYS A 178 20.99 16.41 3.56
CA LYS A 178 19.80 16.46 4.42
C LYS A 178 18.56 16.08 3.64
N TYR A 179 17.62 15.53 4.38
CA TYR A 179 16.27 15.24 3.92
C TYR A 179 15.28 15.95 4.83
N LYS A 180 14.23 16.55 4.25
CA LYS A 180 13.03 16.82 5.03
C LYS A 180 12.22 15.53 5.09
N ARG A 181 11.71 15.23 6.27
CA ARG A 181 10.98 14.00 6.57
C ARG A 181 9.72 14.31 7.36
N ALA A 182 8.60 13.74 6.99
CA ALA A 182 7.38 13.78 7.77
C ALA A 182 6.76 12.40 7.88
N ILE A 183 6.16 12.09 9.03
CA ILE A 183 5.44 10.85 9.28
C ILE A 183 4.01 11.19 9.71
N LEU A 184 3.05 10.71 8.96
CA LEU A 184 1.64 11.02 9.10
C LEU A 184 0.83 9.78 9.46
N THR A 185 -0.20 9.95 10.27
CA THR A 185 -1.20 8.93 10.56
C THR A 185 -2.59 9.55 10.71
N HIS A 186 -3.59 8.74 11.01
CA HIS A 186 -4.93 9.22 11.32
C HIS A 186 -5.07 9.47 12.83
N SER A 187 -5.56 10.63 13.24
CA SER A 187 -5.85 10.94 14.64
C SER A 187 -7.00 10.11 15.21
N GLN A 188 -7.90 9.63 14.34
CA GLN A 188 -9.04 8.79 14.67
C GLN A 188 -8.95 7.44 13.99
N ALA A 189 -9.32 6.38 14.71
CA ALA A 189 -9.42 5.05 14.12
C ALA A 189 -10.35 5.06 12.91
N ARG A 190 -9.91 4.48 11.81
CA ARG A 190 -10.74 4.33 10.60
C ARG A 190 -11.85 3.34 10.84
N ALA A 191 -13.01 3.60 10.23
CA ALA A 191 -14.19 2.75 10.29
C ALA A 191 -14.43 2.11 8.91
N GLY A 192 -15.08 0.95 8.88
CA GLY A 192 -15.40 0.25 7.65
C GLY A 192 -15.43 -1.25 7.83
N ALA A 193 -15.85 -1.97 6.79
CA ALA A 193 -16.04 -3.42 6.86
C ALA A 193 -14.77 -4.17 7.33
N PHE A 194 -13.59 -3.77 6.87
CA PHE A 194 -12.32 -4.43 7.14
C PHE A 194 -11.45 -3.71 8.17
N SER A 195 -11.94 -2.64 8.79
CA SER A 195 -11.15 -1.79 9.69
C SER A 195 -10.51 -2.54 10.86
N GLU A 196 -11.18 -3.56 11.40
CA GLU A 196 -10.64 -4.42 12.47
C GLU A 196 -9.42 -5.24 12.01
N LEU A 197 -9.36 -5.62 10.73
CA LEU A 197 -8.25 -6.37 10.16
C LEU A 197 -7.10 -5.44 9.74
N PHE A 198 -7.42 -4.35 9.05
CA PHE A 198 -6.41 -3.44 8.53
C PHE A 198 -5.72 -2.63 9.62
N GLY A 199 -6.49 -2.16 10.62
CA GLY A 199 -5.96 -1.34 11.71
C GLY A 199 -5.43 0.00 11.25
N PRO A 200 -4.53 0.65 12.04
CA PRO A 200 -3.90 1.91 11.67
C PRO A 200 -2.83 1.72 10.60
N SER A 201 -2.53 2.82 9.92
CA SER A 201 -1.45 2.92 8.93
C SER A 201 -0.73 4.25 9.03
N GLU A 202 0.45 4.35 8.43
CA GLU A 202 1.21 5.59 8.33
C GLU A 202 1.70 5.83 6.90
N ILE A 203 1.90 7.11 6.58
CA ILE A 203 2.61 7.55 5.38
C ILE A 203 3.82 8.33 5.83
N GLU A 204 4.97 7.98 5.29
CA GLU A 204 6.21 8.68 5.51
C GLU A 204 6.64 9.36 4.21
N LEU A 205 6.94 10.65 4.31
CA LEU A 205 7.28 11.50 3.18
C LEU A 205 8.74 11.96 3.29
N PHE A 206 9.45 11.90 2.17
CA PHE A 206 10.82 12.41 2.06
C PHE A 206 10.96 13.41 0.93
N GLU A 207 11.44 14.61 1.25
CA GLU A 207 11.91 15.60 0.28
C GLU A 207 13.44 15.65 0.34
N SER A 208 14.09 15.18 -0.73
CA SER A 208 15.54 15.34 -0.91
C SER A 208 15.88 16.79 -1.24
N GLN A 209 16.98 17.30 -0.74
CA GLN A 209 17.51 18.62 -1.12
C GLN A 209 18.11 18.66 -2.54
N HIS A 210 18.30 17.51 -3.18
CA HIS A 210 18.81 17.45 -4.54
C HIS A 210 17.78 17.96 -5.55
N ALA A 211 18.23 18.80 -6.49
CA ALA A 211 17.37 19.38 -7.51
C ALA A 211 16.83 18.34 -8.50
N GLU A 212 17.64 17.34 -8.82
CA GLU A 212 17.24 16.25 -9.72
C GLU A 212 16.57 15.12 -8.93
N LYS A 213 15.30 14.94 -9.15
CA LYS A 213 14.49 13.85 -8.62
C LYS A 213 13.92 13.04 -9.78
N THR A 214 14.11 11.73 -9.75
CA THR A 214 13.61 10.84 -10.79
C THR A 214 12.25 10.27 -10.37
N LYS A 215 11.31 10.19 -11.30
CA LYS A 215 10.08 9.42 -11.04
C LYS A 215 10.41 7.93 -11.03
N ILE A 216 10.05 7.22 -9.97
CA ILE A 216 10.33 5.78 -9.82
C ILE A 216 9.78 4.97 -11.01
N PHE A 217 8.63 5.36 -11.55
CA PHE A 217 8.04 4.76 -12.74
C PHE A 217 8.29 5.54 -14.05
N GLN A 218 9.37 6.33 -14.11
CA GLN A 218 9.76 7.03 -15.34
C GLN A 218 9.93 6.04 -16.51
N ASP A 219 9.21 6.27 -17.61
CA ASP A 219 9.23 5.42 -18.83
C ASP A 219 8.87 3.94 -18.58
N ARG A 220 8.11 3.65 -17.54
CA ARG A 220 7.61 2.31 -17.21
C ARG A 220 6.09 2.30 -17.13
N PHE A 221 5.51 1.12 -17.22
CA PHE A 221 4.06 0.96 -17.19
C PHE A 221 3.58 0.42 -15.84
N TRP A 222 2.34 0.69 -15.54
CA TRP A 222 1.61 0.06 -14.45
C TRP A 222 1.65 -1.47 -14.65
N GLY A 223 2.20 -2.20 -13.68
CA GLY A 223 2.51 -3.64 -13.79
C GLY A 223 3.96 -3.97 -14.13
N ASP A 224 4.85 -2.99 -14.29
CA ASP A 224 6.30 -3.19 -14.23
C ASP A 224 6.77 -3.38 -12.78
N LEU A 225 8.00 -3.84 -12.56
CA LEU A 225 8.50 -4.22 -11.24
C LEU A 225 8.55 -3.03 -10.28
N GLY A 226 8.15 -3.24 -9.04
CA GLY A 226 8.18 -2.23 -7.97
C GLY A 226 6.81 -1.99 -7.32
N PHE A 227 6.75 -1.02 -6.40
CA PHE A 227 5.50 -0.59 -5.77
C PHE A 227 4.85 0.49 -6.61
N ILE A 228 3.75 0.15 -7.29
CA ILE A 228 3.14 1.05 -8.28
C ILE A 228 2.10 1.99 -7.67
N HIS A 229 1.32 1.54 -6.70
CA HIS A 229 0.27 2.34 -6.08
C HIS A 229 0.02 1.99 -4.61
N LEU A 230 -0.59 2.94 -3.90
CA LEU A 230 -1.28 2.71 -2.63
C LEU A 230 -2.74 2.39 -2.92
N CYS A 231 -3.33 1.44 -2.18
CA CYS A 231 -4.75 1.13 -2.31
C CYS A 231 -5.48 1.34 -0.99
N PHE A 232 -6.64 1.97 -1.05
CA PHE A 232 -7.52 2.21 0.10
C PHE A 232 -8.91 1.62 -0.15
N ASP A 233 -9.39 0.81 0.80
CA ASP A 233 -10.78 0.39 0.84
C ASP A 233 -11.65 1.57 1.29
N VAL A 234 -12.59 1.97 0.45
CA VAL A 234 -13.44 3.14 0.65
C VAL A 234 -14.92 2.76 0.57
N ASN A 235 -15.78 3.68 0.96
CA ASN A 235 -17.22 3.56 0.76
C ASN A 235 -17.77 4.90 0.30
N GLY A 236 -18.61 4.88 -0.74
CA GLY A 236 -19.20 6.08 -1.35
C GLY A 236 -18.30 6.71 -2.42
N MET A 237 -17.93 5.95 -3.43
CA MET A 237 -17.05 6.37 -4.53
C MET A 237 -17.50 7.67 -5.19
N ASP A 238 -18.81 7.90 -5.36
CA ASP A 238 -19.34 9.16 -5.94
C ASP A 238 -19.08 10.38 -5.06
N ALA A 239 -19.19 10.24 -3.75
CA ALA A 239 -18.89 11.34 -2.82
C ALA A 239 -17.39 11.64 -2.80
N LEU A 240 -16.56 10.60 -2.83
CA LEU A 240 -15.10 10.71 -2.91
C LEU A 240 -14.66 11.39 -4.21
N ARG A 241 -15.25 11.01 -5.35
CA ARG A 241 -14.99 11.68 -6.65
C ARG A 241 -15.20 13.18 -6.56
N LYS A 242 -16.37 13.61 -6.07
CA LYS A 242 -16.69 15.04 -5.89
C LYS A 242 -15.73 15.75 -4.95
N GLN A 243 -15.31 15.07 -3.87
CA GLN A 243 -14.31 15.62 -2.94
C GLN A 243 -12.96 15.81 -3.63
N CYS A 244 -12.48 14.82 -4.38
CA CYS A 244 -11.22 14.88 -5.12
C CYS A 244 -11.27 15.98 -6.19
N GLU A 245 -12.35 16.06 -6.97
CA GLU A 245 -12.55 17.12 -7.99
C GLU A 245 -12.53 18.52 -7.35
N ALA A 246 -13.23 18.71 -6.24
CA ALA A 246 -13.25 20.00 -5.51
C ALA A 246 -11.88 20.43 -4.98
N LYS A 247 -10.97 19.47 -4.77
CA LYS A 247 -9.58 19.69 -4.34
C LYS A 247 -8.58 19.72 -5.50
N GLY A 248 -9.05 19.62 -6.75
CA GLY A 248 -8.21 19.63 -7.95
C GLY A 248 -7.49 18.31 -8.25
N CYS A 249 -7.93 17.22 -7.64
CA CYS A 249 -7.36 15.88 -7.79
C CYS A 249 -8.36 14.94 -8.48
N ALA A 250 -8.78 15.27 -9.71
CA ALA A 250 -9.76 14.48 -10.45
C ALA A 250 -9.30 13.01 -10.63
N PHE A 251 -10.27 12.08 -10.69
CA PHE A 251 -9.96 10.68 -11.00
C PHE A 251 -9.33 10.55 -12.38
N THR A 252 -8.20 9.87 -12.46
CA THR A 252 -7.50 9.58 -13.73
C THR A 252 -7.99 8.28 -14.35
N VAL A 253 -8.50 7.37 -13.53
CA VAL A 253 -9.22 6.14 -13.91
C VAL A 253 -10.46 6.03 -13.03
N ASP A 254 -11.60 5.68 -13.63
CA ASP A 254 -12.87 5.57 -12.92
C ASP A 254 -13.74 4.44 -13.51
N SER A 255 -13.77 3.30 -12.84
CA SER A 255 -14.60 2.18 -13.27
C SER A 255 -16.09 2.37 -12.96
N SER A 256 -16.43 3.23 -11.98
CA SER A 256 -17.82 3.45 -11.59
C SER A 256 -18.60 4.28 -12.63
N ALA A 257 -17.95 5.25 -13.24
CA ALA A 257 -18.54 6.05 -14.31
C ALA A 257 -18.81 5.21 -15.58
N ALA A 258 -17.93 4.22 -15.85
CA ALA A 258 -18.04 3.39 -17.04
C ALA A 258 -19.10 2.27 -16.92
N GLN A 259 -19.57 1.96 -15.71
CA GLN A 259 -20.48 0.85 -15.44
C GLN A 259 -21.95 1.27 -15.19
N GLU A 260 -22.29 2.54 -15.34
CA GLU A 260 -23.64 3.09 -15.10
C GLU A 260 -24.26 2.60 -13.76
N GLY A 261 -23.43 2.50 -12.72
CA GLY A 261 -23.83 2.04 -11.38
C GLY A 261 -23.85 0.51 -11.16
N ALA A 262 -23.58 -0.30 -12.18
CA ALA A 262 -23.33 -1.72 -12.01
C ALA A 262 -21.94 -1.95 -11.42
N SER A 263 -21.79 -2.95 -10.52
CA SER A 263 -20.48 -3.30 -9.97
C SER A 263 -19.57 -3.86 -11.07
N PHE A 264 -18.34 -3.35 -11.13
CA PHE A 264 -17.31 -3.97 -11.95
C PHE A 264 -17.01 -5.38 -11.42
N ASP A 265 -17.07 -6.37 -12.28
CA ASP A 265 -16.77 -7.76 -11.94
C ASP A 265 -15.25 -7.96 -11.99
N MET A 266 -14.65 -8.27 -10.83
CA MET A 266 -13.24 -8.59 -10.67
C MET A 266 -13.04 -10.11 -10.52
N GLY A 267 -13.92 -10.91 -11.13
CA GLY A 267 -13.93 -12.36 -11.01
C GLY A 267 -14.51 -12.82 -9.67
N GLU A 268 -13.67 -13.17 -8.72
CA GLU A 268 -14.12 -13.62 -7.38
C GLU A 268 -14.66 -12.48 -6.50
N ALA A 269 -14.26 -11.23 -6.77
CA ALA A 269 -14.74 -10.02 -6.08
C ALA A 269 -15.54 -9.14 -7.06
N ALA A 270 -16.24 -8.13 -6.53
CA ALA A 270 -16.89 -7.11 -7.34
C ALA A 270 -16.96 -5.80 -6.57
N GLY A 271 -16.87 -4.69 -7.29
CA GLY A 271 -16.89 -3.36 -6.68
C GLY A 271 -16.66 -2.25 -7.69
N PHE A 272 -16.12 -1.15 -7.23
CA PHE A 272 -15.58 -0.08 -8.05
C PHE A 272 -14.11 0.12 -7.71
N PHE A 273 -13.34 0.57 -8.68
CA PHE A 273 -12.00 1.08 -8.45
C PHE A 273 -11.78 2.38 -9.22
N SER A 274 -10.94 3.24 -8.66
CA SER A 274 -10.60 4.54 -9.23
C SER A 274 -9.19 4.91 -8.82
N TYR A 275 -8.53 5.75 -9.63
CA TYR A 275 -7.18 6.22 -9.36
C TYR A 275 -7.12 7.74 -9.33
N ILE A 276 -6.27 8.26 -8.45
CA ILE A 276 -5.76 9.64 -8.51
C ILE A 276 -4.25 9.61 -8.49
N GLU A 277 -3.64 10.75 -8.76
CA GLU A 277 -2.21 10.99 -8.54
C GLU A 277 -2.01 11.93 -7.37
N ASP A 278 -0.95 11.69 -6.56
CA ASP A 278 -0.48 12.69 -5.63
C ASP A 278 0.20 13.85 -6.37
N PRO A 279 0.65 14.94 -5.69
CA PRO A 279 1.26 16.09 -6.37
C PRO A 279 2.47 15.79 -7.25
N ASP A 280 3.13 14.65 -7.07
CA ASP A 280 4.33 14.23 -7.79
C ASP A 280 4.08 13.05 -8.74
N GLY A 281 2.85 12.55 -8.79
CA GLY A 281 2.39 11.49 -9.68
C GLY A 281 2.46 10.08 -9.10
N ALA A 282 2.62 9.94 -7.78
CA ALA A 282 2.44 8.63 -7.13
C ALA A 282 0.97 8.22 -7.19
N LEU A 283 0.72 6.98 -7.63
CA LEU A 283 -0.63 6.49 -7.83
C LEU A 283 -1.30 6.09 -6.52
N ILE A 284 -2.54 6.50 -6.36
CA ILE A 284 -3.43 6.14 -5.26
C ILE A 284 -4.68 5.51 -5.83
N GLU A 285 -4.95 4.28 -5.44
CA GLU A 285 -6.14 3.54 -5.81
C GLU A 285 -7.19 3.61 -4.71
N PHE A 286 -8.43 3.80 -5.09
CA PHE A 286 -9.59 3.61 -4.24
C PHE A 286 -10.39 2.40 -4.72
N VAL A 287 -10.70 1.50 -3.80
CA VAL A 287 -11.54 0.32 -4.06
C VAL A 287 -12.77 0.37 -3.18
N GLU A 288 -13.95 0.40 -3.76
CA GLU A 288 -15.20 0.20 -3.06
C GLU A 288 -15.67 -1.23 -3.25
N THR A 289 -15.49 -2.06 -2.24
CA THR A 289 -15.80 -3.49 -2.31
C THR A 289 -17.30 -3.72 -2.12
N HIS A 290 -17.97 -4.30 -3.10
CA HIS A 290 -19.38 -4.67 -3.05
C HIS A 290 -19.59 -6.15 -2.71
N LYS A 291 -18.69 -7.01 -3.15
CA LYS A 291 -18.73 -8.46 -2.94
C LYS A 291 -17.32 -8.99 -2.71
N VAL A 292 -17.13 -9.81 -1.71
CA VAL A 292 -15.84 -10.46 -1.42
C VAL A 292 -16.05 -11.92 -1.02
N PRO A 293 -15.20 -12.86 -1.49
CA PRO A 293 -15.26 -14.26 -1.08
C PRO A 293 -14.70 -14.42 0.33
N ILE A 294 -15.48 -14.99 1.24
CA ILE A 294 -15.05 -15.31 2.61
C ILE A 294 -14.49 -16.74 2.70
N VAL A 295 -15.22 -17.71 2.14
CA VAL A 295 -14.78 -19.11 2.07
C VAL A 295 -14.98 -19.61 0.64
N LYS A 296 -13.94 -19.52 -0.18
CA LYS A 296 -13.99 -19.89 -1.61
C LYS A 296 -14.50 -21.30 -1.85
N LYS A 297 -13.99 -22.26 -1.09
CA LYS A 297 -14.37 -23.70 -1.23
C LYS A 297 -15.85 -23.97 -1.05
N LEU A 298 -16.56 -23.11 -0.30
CA LEU A 298 -17.98 -23.21 -0.02
C LEU A 298 -18.82 -22.25 -0.89
N GLY A 299 -18.20 -21.45 -1.75
CA GLY A 299 -18.88 -20.40 -2.53
C GLY A 299 -19.47 -19.29 -1.64
N TRP A 300 -19.03 -19.19 -0.38
CA TRP A 300 -19.56 -18.19 0.54
C TRP A 300 -18.96 -16.81 0.26
N ASN A 301 -19.83 -15.96 -0.30
CA ASN A 301 -19.52 -14.57 -0.58
C ASN A 301 -20.29 -13.64 0.36
N LEU A 302 -19.69 -12.51 0.69
CA LEU A 302 -20.31 -11.45 1.47
C LEU A 302 -20.71 -10.31 0.53
N ASN A 303 -21.97 -9.88 0.61
CA ASN A 303 -22.47 -8.67 -0.05
C ASN A 303 -22.35 -7.48 0.93
N LEU A 304 -21.64 -6.44 0.54
CA LEU A 304 -21.38 -5.25 1.34
C LEU A 304 -22.27 -4.06 0.98
N LYS A 305 -22.93 -4.04 -0.19
CA LYS A 305 -23.78 -2.91 -0.65
C LYS A 305 -24.88 -2.50 0.33
N ALA A 306 -25.48 -3.44 1.01
CA ALA A 306 -26.59 -3.19 1.93
C ALA A 306 -26.16 -2.92 3.38
N ARG A 307 -24.85 -2.86 3.65
CA ARG A 307 -24.32 -2.65 5.01
C ARG A 307 -24.11 -1.17 5.30
N THR A 308 -24.24 -0.84 6.60
CA THR A 308 -23.79 0.48 7.08
C THR A 308 -22.30 0.62 6.88
N ALA A 309 -21.87 1.62 6.15
CA ALA A 309 -20.47 1.86 5.75
C ALA A 309 -19.48 1.83 6.93
N SER A 310 -19.83 2.50 8.03
CA SER A 310 -18.97 2.61 9.22
C SER A 310 -18.95 1.36 10.12
N LYS A 311 -19.80 0.35 9.85
CA LYS A 311 -19.92 -0.82 10.73
C LYS A 311 -18.91 -1.91 10.33
N PRO A 312 -17.94 -2.25 11.21
CA PRO A 312 -16.97 -3.29 10.92
C PRO A 312 -17.64 -4.67 10.81
N LEU A 313 -17.00 -5.56 10.07
CA LEU A 313 -17.38 -6.97 10.04
C LEU A 313 -17.05 -7.64 11.39
N PRO A 314 -17.90 -8.57 11.85
CA PRO A 314 -17.59 -9.33 13.06
C PRO A 314 -16.24 -10.04 12.93
N LYS A 315 -15.43 -10.03 13.99
CA LYS A 315 -14.08 -10.66 13.99
C LYS A 315 -14.08 -12.12 13.55
N TRP A 316 -15.14 -12.89 13.88
CA TRP A 316 -15.22 -14.28 13.47
C TRP A 316 -15.32 -14.44 11.94
N MET A 317 -16.02 -13.52 11.28
CA MET A 317 -16.17 -13.49 9.82
C MET A 317 -14.83 -13.16 9.13
N LEU A 318 -14.10 -12.15 9.63
CA LEU A 318 -12.76 -11.84 9.15
C LEU A 318 -11.77 -12.99 9.40
N LYS A 319 -11.89 -13.69 10.55
CA LYS A 319 -11.10 -14.89 10.83
C LYS A 319 -11.37 -16.05 9.87
N ALA A 320 -12.55 -16.10 9.27
CA ALA A 320 -12.92 -17.13 8.29
C ALA A 320 -12.09 -17.02 6.98
N PHE A 321 -11.47 -15.89 6.69
CA PHE A 321 -10.47 -15.79 5.60
C PHE A 321 -9.33 -16.81 5.75
N ALA A 322 -9.08 -17.33 6.95
CA ALA A 322 -8.12 -18.43 7.17
C ALA A 322 -8.39 -19.68 6.31
N PHE A 323 -9.63 -19.90 5.87
CA PHE A 323 -9.97 -21.01 4.98
C PHE A 323 -9.41 -20.85 3.56
N ASN A 324 -9.01 -19.63 3.20
CA ASN A 324 -8.36 -19.31 1.93
C ASN A 324 -6.81 -19.31 2.03
N ARG A 325 -6.28 -19.82 3.15
CA ARG A 325 -4.83 -19.90 3.36
C ARG A 325 -4.17 -20.78 2.31
N VAL A 326 -3.14 -20.24 1.67
CA VAL A 326 -2.27 -21.02 0.78
C VAL A 326 -1.43 -21.95 1.66
N LYS A 327 -1.32 -23.19 1.25
CA LYS A 327 -0.42 -24.17 1.89
C LYS A 327 0.87 -24.18 1.09
N ASP A 328 1.97 -24.15 1.81
CA ASP A 328 3.31 -24.41 1.28
C ASP A 328 3.41 -25.83 0.75
#